data_bee94b22cf1b4ced681a60d7f45656b8
#
_entry.id   bee94b22cf1b4ced681a60d7f45656b8
#
_cell.length_a   1.000
_cell.length_b   1.000
_cell.length_c   1.000
_cell.angle_alpha   90.00
_cell.angle_beta   90.00
_cell.angle_gamma   90.00
#
_symmetry.space_group_name_H-M   'P 1'
#
loop_
_entity.id
_entity.type
_entity.pdbx_description
1 polymer ?
#
loop_
_entity_poly.entity_id
_entity_poly.type
_entity_poly.pdbx_seq_one_letter_code
_entity_poly.pdbx_strand_id
1 'polypeptide(L)'
;MSAWTLDDLARLIDHTNLHADATEADMAKLCDEAKHYHFRMVAINQVQSRFCSQQLAGTDIDTGAAIAFPLGQTSIAAKVFETRDALANGANEIDYVVNVTHVKMHDWDYVADEMRQIVAVCNEAGVPSKVIFENCYLDDDEKLRLCEIAREIKPTFVKTSTGFGTGGATVADVALMFDNVGDEVQVKAAGGIRDADTFLAMVRAGARRIGCSASIPIIEEIRSRMEAEGVDTIEI
;
A
#
# COMPACT_ATOMS: atom_id res chain seq x y z
N MET A 1 3.38 -20.49 12.82
CA MET A 1 3.29 -20.44 11.34
C MET A 1 1.83 -20.55 10.98
N SER A 2 1.34 -19.72 10.10
CA SER A 2 -0.06 -19.75 9.64
C SER A 2 -0.12 -20.38 8.26
N ALA A 3 -1.14 -21.23 8.03
CA ALA A 3 -1.37 -21.85 6.72
C ALA A 3 -2.18 -20.86 5.85
N TRP A 4 -1.70 -20.57 4.64
CA TRP A 4 -2.28 -19.61 3.70
C TRP A 4 -2.71 -20.32 2.43
N THR A 5 -3.96 -20.18 2.04
CA THR A 5 -4.45 -20.58 0.72
C THR A 5 -3.96 -19.62 -0.36
N LEU A 6 -4.07 -20.01 -1.62
CA LEU A 6 -3.75 -19.13 -2.74
C LEU A 6 -4.61 -17.85 -2.73
N ASP A 7 -5.89 -17.99 -2.35
CA ASP A 7 -6.80 -16.84 -2.23
C ASP A 7 -6.39 -15.90 -1.09
N ASP A 8 -6.01 -16.43 0.08
CA ASP A 8 -5.49 -15.61 1.18
C ASP A 8 -4.28 -14.78 0.74
N LEU A 9 -3.37 -15.38 -0.06
CA LEU A 9 -2.20 -14.68 -0.59
C LEU A 9 -2.58 -13.63 -1.66
N ALA A 10 -3.54 -13.94 -2.53
CA ALA A 10 -4.07 -12.99 -3.50
C ALA A 10 -4.73 -11.78 -2.80
N ARG A 11 -5.44 -12.03 -1.68
CA ARG A 11 -6.06 -10.99 -0.85
C ARG A 11 -5.06 -10.10 -0.08
N LEU A 12 -3.77 -10.39 -0.11
CA LEU A 12 -2.72 -9.47 0.35
C LEU A 12 -2.30 -8.47 -0.73
N ILE A 13 -2.71 -8.64 -1.98
CA ILE A 13 -2.18 -7.87 -3.11
C ILE A 13 -3.02 -6.63 -3.40
N ASP A 14 -2.34 -5.47 -3.47
CA ASP A 14 -2.82 -4.26 -4.10
C ASP A 14 -2.27 -4.22 -5.53
N HIS A 15 -3.10 -4.62 -6.50
CA HIS A 15 -2.74 -4.68 -7.91
C HIS A 15 -2.55 -3.27 -8.45
N THR A 16 -1.35 -2.93 -8.90
CA THR A 16 -0.90 -1.54 -9.01
C THR A 16 -0.64 -1.12 -10.46
N ASN A 17 -1.27 0.00 -10.86
CA ASN A 17 -0.87 0.77 -12.03
C ASN A 17 -0.92 2.28 -11.71
N LEU A 18 0.25 2.88 -11.50
CA LEU A 18 0.45 4.29 -11.14
C LEU A 18 1.25 5.04 -12.22
N HIS A 19 1.35 4.48 -13.43
CA HIS A 19 2.03 5.11 -14.55
C HIS A 19 1.32 6.40 -14.95
N ALA A 20 2.11 7.43 -15.27
CA ALA A 20 1.59 8.75 -15.64
C ALA A 20 0.80 8.77 -16.96
N ASP A 21 1.05 7.80 -17.82
CA ASP A 21 0.43 7.60 -19.13
C ASP A 21 -0.67 6.53 -19.15
N ALA A 22 -1.04 6.00 -17.97
CA ALA A 22 -2.08 4.98 -17.85
C ALA A 22 -3.46 5.54 -18.27
N THR A 23 -4.09 4.89 -19.22
CA THR A 23 -5.38 5.25 -19.80
C THR A 23 -6.55 4.57 -19.08
N GLU A 24 -7.79 4.98 -19.38
CA GLU A 24 -8.99 4.26 -18.89
C GLU A 24 -9.04 2.80 -19.36
N ALA A 25 -8.49 2.48 -20.55
CA ALA A 25 -8.38 1.10 -21.02
C ALA A 25 -7.42 0.27 -20.16
N ASP A 26 -6.31 0.88 -19.69
CA ASP A 26 -5.39 0.25 -18.75
C ASP A 26 -6.03 0.05 -17.37
N MET A 27 -6.86 1.01 -16.94
CA MET A 27 -7.62 0.89 -15.68
C MET A 27 -8.69 -0.19 -15.77
N ALA A 28 -9.41 -0.29 -16.90
CA ALA A 28 -10.40 -1.35 -17.11
C ALA A 28 -9.74 -2.74 -17.03
N LYS A 29 -8.60 -2.90 -17.71
CA LYS A 29 -7.79 -4.13 -17.64
C LYS A 29 -7.35 -4.44 -16.22
N LEU A 30 -6.82 -3.45 -15.49
CA LEU A 30 -6.40 -3.60 -14.10
C LEU A 30 -7.54 -4.10 -13.20
N CYS A 31 -8.75 -3.52 -13.36
CA CYS A 31 -9.92 -3.93 -12.61
C CYS A 31 -10.40 -5.34 -12.98
N ASP A 32 -10.35 -5.72 -14.26
CA ASP A 32 -10.72 -7.07 -14.73
C ASP A 32 -9.73 -8.12 -14.22
N GLU A 33 -8.44 -7.82 -14.23
CA GLU A 33 -7.39 -8.66 -13.65
C GLU A 33 -7.61 -8.83 -12.14
N ALA A 34 -7.91 -7.73 -11.41
CA ALA A 34 -8.19 -7.80 -9.98
C ALA A 34 -9.41 -8.66 -9.65
N LYS A 35 -10.48 -8.59 -10.46
CA LYS A 35 -11.66 -9.46 -10.33
C LYS A 35 -11.34 -10.93 -10.60
N HIS A 36 -10.56 -11.20 -11.64
CA HIS A 36 -10.21 -12.57 -12.04
C HIS A 36 -9.36 -13.29 -10.97
N TYR A 37 -8.39 -12.59 -10.40
CA TYR A 37 -7.47 -13.14 -9.41
C TYR A 37 -7.89 -12.89 -7.96
N HIS A 38 -9.02 -12.22 -7.74
CA HIS A 38 -9.54 -11.86 -6.43
C HIS A 38 -8.53 -11.04 -5.58
N PHE A 39 -7.79 -10.12 -6.22
CA PHE A 39 -6.89 -9.24 -5.50
C PHE A 39 -7.66 -8.33 -4.53
N ARG A 40 -6.98 -7.87 -3.47
CA ARG A 40 -7.64 -7.07 -2.43
C ARG A 40 -8.09 -5.71 -2.93
N MET A 41 -7.24 -5.04 -3.72
CA MET A 41 -7.41 -3.65 -4.09
C MET A 41 -6.72 -3.37 -5.44
N VAL A 42 -7.22 -2.40 -6.20
CA VAL A 42 -6.46 -1.75 -7.26
C VAL A 42 -5.82 -0.46 -6.72
N ALA A 43 -4.51 -0.27 -6.92
CA ALA A 43 -3.79 0.93 -6.52
C ALA A 43 -3.56 1.83 -7.74
N ILE A 44 -4.15 3.03 -7.71
CA ILE A 44 -4.24 3.94 -8.86
C ILE A 44 -3.95 5.39 -8.48
N ASN A 45 -3.64 6.23 -9.46
CA ASN A 45 -3.61 7.68 -9.27
C ASN A 45 -5.02 8.20 -8.96
N GLN A 46 -5.12 9.17 -8.06
CA GLN A 46 -6.38 9.70 -7.53
C GLN A 46 -7.40 10.05 -8.63
N VAL A 47 -6.97 10.62 -9.74
CA VAL A 47 -7.83 11.02 -10.87
C VAL A 47 -8.63 9.85 -11.48
N GLN A 48 -8.19 8.61 -11.29
CA GLN A 48 -8.85 7.39 -11.80
C GLN A 48 -9.88 6.80 -10.82
N SER A 49 -10.05 7.38 -9.61
CA SER A 49 -10.89 6.83 -8.55
C SER A 49 -12.31 6.57 -9.00
N ARG A 50 -12.95 7.53 -9.67
CA ARG A 50 -14.33 7.39 -10.15
C ARG A 50 -14.48 6.26 -11.14
N PHE A 51 -13.57 6.18 -12.12
CA PHE A 51 -13.62 5.13 -13.14
C PHE A 51 -13.45 3.74 -12.51
N CYS A 52 -12.41 3.54 -11.71
CA CYS A 52 -12.12 2.24 -11.09
C CYS A 52 -13.21 1.81 -10.11
N SER A 53 -13.74 2.73 -9.28
CA SER A 53 -14.84 2.41 -8.35
C SER A 53 -16.10 1.96 -9.06
N GLN A 54 -16.40 2.54 -10.22
CA GLN A 54 -17.53 2.09 -11.06
C GLN A 54 -17.27 0.71 -11.66
N GLN A 55 -16.05 0.43 -12.13
CA GLN A 55 -15.67 -0.89 -12.67
C GLN A 55 -15.71 -2.00 -11.62
N LEU A 56 -15.45 -1.68 -10.36
CA LEU A 56 -15.42 -2.63 -9.24
C LEU A 56 -16.74 -2.67 -8.45
N ALA A 57 -17.77 -1.94 -8.89
CA ALA A 57 -19.05 -1.89 -8.20
C ALA A 57 -19.67 -3.30 -8.06
N GLY A 58 -20.09 -3.64 -6.82
CA GLY A 58 -20.68 -4.94 -6.50
C GLY A 58 -19.67 -6.06 -6.25
N THR A 59 -18.37 -5.75 -6.24
CA THR A 59 -17.29 -6.67 -5.79
C THR A 59 -16.82 -6.29 -4.39
N ASP A 60 -15.98 -7.13 -3.79
CA ASP A 60 -15.29 -6.89 -2.53
C ASP A 60 -13.84 -6.39 -2.73
N ILE A 61 -13.56 -5.84 -3.93
CA ILE A 61 -12.25 -5.31 -4.31
C ILE A 61 -12.25 -3.79 -4.13
N ASP A 62 -11.27 -3.30 -3.38
CA ASP A 62 -11.17 -1.89 -3.03
C ASP A 62 -10.51 -1.05 -4.15
N THR A 63 -10.87 0.24 -4.19
CA THR A 63 -10.24 1.25 -5.04
C THR A 63 -9.34 2.13 -4.16
N GLY A 64 -8.02 1.94 -4.28
CA GLY A 64 -7.03 2.66 -3.47
C GLY A 64 -6.40 3.82 -4.23
N ALA A 65 -6.65 5.04 -3.75
CA ALA A 65 -6.11 6.26 -4.34
C ALA A 65 -4.76 6.65 -3.73
N ALA A 66 -3.79 6.96 -4.59
CA ALA A 66 -2.50 7.53 -4.21
C ALA A 66 -2.62 9.05 -4.09
N ILE A 67 -2.21 9.62 -2.94
CA ILE A 67 -2.33 11.03 -2.59
C ILE A 67 -0.95 11.67 -2.45
N ALA A 68 -0.79 12.90 -2.97
CA ALA A 68 0.48 13.62 -3.06
C ALA A 68 1.60 12.77 -3.69
N PHE A 69 1.22 11.93 -4.60
CA PHE A 69 2.05 10.87 -5.13
C PHE A 69 2.81 11.32 -6.42
N PRO A 70 4.10 10.93 -6.63
CA PRO A 70 4.88 10.09 -5.71
C PRO A 70 5.75 10.87 -4.72
N LEU A 71 5.79 12.21 -4.76
CA LEU A 71 6.81 13.02 -4.09
C LEU A 71 6.48 13.42 -2.65
N GLY A 72 5.21 13.44 -2.26
CA GLY A 72 4.78 13.93 -0.95
C GLY A 72 4.97 15.45 -0.74
N GLN A 73 5.41 16.19 -1.78
CA GLN A 73 5.88 17.59 -1.72
C GLN A 73 4.75 18.60 -1.92
N THR A 74 3.65 18.44 -1.18
CA THR A 74 2.54 19.38 -1.15
C THR A 74 2.19 19.76 0.30
N SER A 75 1.44 20.85 0.50
CA SER A 75 1.00 21.25 1.83
C SER A 75 -0.01 20.24 2.42
N ILE A 76 -0.13 20.22 3.75
CA ILE A 76 -1.13 19.39 4.46
C ILE A 76 -2.54 19.68 3.91
N ALA A 77 -2.89 20.95 3.75
CA ALA A 77 -4.21 21.34 3.22
C ALA A 77 -4.48 20.78 1.82
N ALA A 78 -3.46 20.75 0.93
CA ALA A 78 -3.58 20.17 -0.39
C ALA A 78 -3.79 18.66 -0.32
N LYS A 79 -3.06 17.95 0.54
CA LYS A 79 -3.22 16.49 0.75
C LYS A 79 -4.60 16.15 1.32
N VAL A 80 -5.07 16.91 2.28
CA VAL A 80 -6.43 16.77 2.86
C VAL A 80 -7.50 16.98 1.80
N PHE A 81 -7.36 18.01 0.96
CA PHE A 81 -8.29 18.26 -0.14
C PHE A 81 -8.28 17.09 -1.14
N GLU A 82 -7.10 16.65 -1.58
CA GLU A 82 -6.93 15.53 -2.52
C GLU A 82 -7.52 14.24 -1.96
N THR A 83 -7.31 13.96 -0.66
CA THR A 83 -7.92 12.82 0.03
C THR A 83 -9.45 12.88 -0.01
N ARG A 84 -10.03 14.02 0.34
CA ARG A 84 -11.50 14.23 0.31
C ARG A 84 -12.06 14.08 -1.11
N ASP A 85 -11.37 14.61 -2.11
CA ASP A 85 -11.77 14.49 -3.51
C ASP A 85 -11.71 13.04 -4.00
N ALA A 86 -10.65 12.30 -3.65
CA ALA A 86 -10.55 10.87 -3.97
C ALA A 86 -11.72 10.07 -3.38
N LEU A 87 -12.04 10.29 -2.10
CA LEU A 87 -13.17 9.65 -1.42
C LEU A 87 -14.52 10.01 -2.06
N ALA A 88 -14.73 11.29 -2.39
CA ALA A 88 -15.94 11.75 -3.09
C ALA A 88 -16.09 11.14 -4.50
N ASN A 89 -14.99 10.70 -5.10
CA ASN A 89 -14.93 10.02 -6.39
C ASN A 89 -14.93 8.47 -6.26
N GLY A 90 -15.17 7.94 -5.06
CA GLY A 90 -15.41 6.51 -4.84
C GLY A 90 -14.17 5.71 -4.45
N ALA A 91 -13.03 6.34 -4.18
CA ALA A 91 -11.94 5.65 -3.50
C ALA A 91 -12.41 5.22 -2.09
N ASN A 92 -12.03 4.02 -1.67
CA ASN A 92 -12.36 3.45 -0.36
C ASN A 92 -11.12 2.93 0.39
N GLU A 93 -9.92 3.22 -0.11
CA GLU A 93 -8.64 3.12 0.59
C GLU A 93 -7.73 4.29 0.14
N ILE A 94 -6.90 4.81 1.03
CA ILE A 94 -6.04 5.97 0.78
C ILE A 94 -4.59 5.62 1.10
N ASP A 95 -3.69 5.82 0.12
CA ASP A 95 -2.24 5.69 0.27
C ASP A 95 -1.60 7.07 0.07
N TYR A 96 -1.19 7.79 1.13
CA TYR A 96 -0.54 9.09 0.97
C TYR A 96 0.96 9.04 1.24
N VAL A 97 1.73 9.87 0.55
CA VAL A 97 3.18 10.00 0.76
C VAL A 97 3.46 11.04 1.83
N VAL A 98 4.24 10.68 2.87
CA VAL A 98 4.70 11.63 3.89
C VAL A 98 5.57 12.72 3.25
N ASN A 99 5.60 13.92 3.83
CA ASN A 99 6.52 14.95 3.35
C ASN A 99 7.96 14.63 3.77
N VAL A 100 8.70 13.97 2.88
CA VAL A 100 10.08 13.51 3.13
C VAL A 100 11.01 14.69 3.49
N THR A 101 10.77 15.90 2.97
CA THR A 101 11.57 17.08 3.33
C THR A 101 11.44 17.40 4.81
N HIS A 102 10.22 17.39 5.36
CA HIS A 102 10.01 17.63 6.79
C HIS A 102 10.56 16.49 7.65
N VAL A 103 10.54 15.23 7.18
CA VAL A 103 11.23 14.12 7.85
C VAL A 103 12.72 14.38 7.92
N LYS A 104 13.37 14.75 6.80
CA LYS A 104 14.81 15.04 6.74
C LYS A 104 15.20 16.28 7.55
N MET A 105 14.29 17.22 7.76
CA MET A 105 14.47 18.38 8.65
C MET A 105 14.22 18.04 10.13
N HIS A 106 13.78 16.82 10.43
CA HIS A 106 13.32 16.37 11.75
C HIS A 106 12.20 17.25 12.31
N ASP A 107 11.37 17.83 11.45
CA ASP A 107 10.18 18.60 11.82
C ASP A 107 9.02 17.64 12.14
N TRP A 108 9.17 16.95 13.25
CA TRP A 108 8.27 15.87 13.67
C TRP A 108 6.87 16.36 14.02
N ASP A 109 6.73 17.62 14.45
CA ASP A 109 5.43 18.22 14.73
C ASP A 109 4.63 18.39 13.43
N TYR A 110 5.26 18.83 12.34
CA TYR A 110 4.64 18.90 11.03
C TYR A 110 4.25 17.51 10.52
N VAL A 111 5.16 16.53 10.62
CA VAL A 111 4.92 15.15 10.16
C VAL A 111 3.77 14.51 10.93
N ALA A 112 3.72 14.70 12.24
CA ALA A 112 2.63 14.20 13.07
C ALA A 112 1.30 14.89 12.76
N ASP A 113 1.31 16.21 12.51
CA ASP A 113 0.10 16.95 12.14
C ASP A 113 -0.43 16.53 10.77
N GLU A 114 0.46 16.35 9.78
CA GLU A 114 0.12 15.80 8.46
C GLU A 114 -0.57 14.45 8.59
N MET A 115 0.05 13.51 9.29
CA MET A 115 -0.50 12.16 9.49
C MET A 115 -1.85 12.22 10.19
N ARG A 116 -1.97 13.00 11.25
CA ARG A 116 -3.21 13.13 12.04
C ARG A 116 -4.37 13.65 11.19
N GLN A 117 -4.13 14.68 10.37
CA GLN A 117 -5.18 15.28 9.57
C GLN A 117 -5.68 14.34 8.47
N ILE A 118 -4.78 13.60 7.80
CA ILE A 118 -5.17 12.67 6.74
C ILE A 118 -5.86 11.45 7.33
N VAL A 119 -5.32 10.87 8.40
CA VAL A 119 -5.92 9.74 9.11
C VAL A 119 -7.31 10.09 9.64
N ALA A 120 -7.50 11.31 10.16
CA ALA A 120 -8.81 11.78 10.61
C ALA A 120 -9.85 11.80 9.48
N VAL A 121 -9.47 12.26 8.27
CA VAL A 121 -10.37 12.22 7.10
C VAL A 121 -10.75 10.79 6.71
N CYS A 122 -9.79 9.87 6.74
CA CYS A 122 -10.05 8.46 6.44
C CYS A 122 -10.96 7.82 7.50
N ASN A 123 -10.72 8.09 8.79
CA ASN A 123 -11.54 7.60 9.89
C ASN A 123 -12.98 8.15 9.83
N GLU A 124 -13.15 9.44 9.48
CA GLU A 124 -14.46 10.07 9.26
C GLU A 124 -15.24 9.35 8.14
N ALA A 125 -14.55 8.91 7.10
CA ALA A 125 -15.12 8.16 5.98
C ALA A 125 -15.25 6.65 6.24
N GLY A 126 -14.67 6.12 7.33
CA GLY A 126 -14.65 4.70 7.64
C GLY A 126 -13.79 3.86 6.69
N VAL A 127 -12.71 4.43 6.13
CA VAL A 127 -11.84 3.78 5.15
C VAL A 127 -10.40 3.61 5.67
N PRO A 128 -9.68 2.57 5.23
CA PRO A 128 -8.27 2.38 5.59
C PRO A 128 -7.37 3.52 5.07
N SER A 129 -6.43 3.94 5.91
CA SER A 129 -5.36 4.88 5.58
C SER A 129 -4.01 4.18 5.57
N LYS A 130 -3.13 4.53 4.62
CA LYS A 130 -1.77 4.02 4.53
C LYS A 130 -0.78 5.17 4.35
N VAL A 131 0.23 5.21 5.20
CA VAL A 131 1.27 6.24 5.21
C VAL A 131 2.51 5.70 4.51
N ILE A 132 2.88 6.28 3.36
CA ILE A 132 4.07 5.89 2.62
C ILE A 132 5.26 6.66 3.18
N PHE A 133 6.22 5.95 3.77
CA PHE A 133 7.42 6.54 4.35
C PHE A 133 8.46 6.93 3.29
N GLU A 134 8.51 6.20 2.17
CA GLU A 134 9.54 6.29 1.12
C GLU A 134 10.93 6.00 1.68
N ASN A 135 11.08 4.82 2.24
CA ASN A 135 12.23 4.36 3.03
C ASN A 135 13.59 4.55 2.36
N CYS A 136 13.64 4.55 1.02
CA CYS A 136 14.89 4.72 0.27
C CYS A 136 15.59 6.07 0.48
N TYR A 137 14.88 7.06 1.07
CA TYR A 137 15.44 8.37 1.42
C TYR A 137 15.73 8.52 2.91
N LEU A 138 15.37 7.53 3.73
CA LEU A 138 15.39 7.59 5.19
C LEU A 138 16.48 6.70 5.78
N ASP A 139 17.10 7.15 6.85
CA ASP A 139 17.88 6.28 7.73
C ASP A 139 16.98 5.56 8.74
N ASP A 140 17.56 4.64 9.52
CA ASP A 140 16.79 3.81 10.44
C ASP A 140 16.20 4.61 11.61
N ASP A 141 16.89 5.64 12.10
CA ASP A 141 16.38 6.50 13.17
C ASP A 141 15.13 7.28 12.72
N GLU A 142 15.13 7.77 11.48
CA GLU A 142 13.98 8.45 10.86
C GLU A 142 12.80 7.50 10.66
N LYS A 143 13.06 6.26 10.20
CA LYS A 143 12.01 5.22 10.08
C LYS A 143 11.43 4.85 11.43
N LEU A 144 12.25 4.67 12.45
CA LEU A 144 11.82 4.39 13.83
C LEU A 144 10.96 5.53 14.37
N ARG A 145 11.36 6.77 14.15
CA ARG A 145 10.57 7.93 14.62
C ARG A 145 9.21 8.02 13.91
N LEU A 146 9.15 7.72 12.61
CA LEU A 146 7.89 7.62 11.89
C LEU A 146 7.00 6.48 12.41
N CYS A 147 7.58 5.33 12.76
CA CYS A 147 6.84 4.23 13.40
C CYS A 147 6.25 4.64 14.76
N GLU A 148 6.99 5.40 15.58
CA GLU A 148 6.49 5.93 16.85
C GLU A 148 5.28 6.86 16.63
N ILE A 149 5.39 7.79 15.69
CA ILE A 149 4.29 8.71 15.32
C ILE A 149 3.08 7.90 14.81
N ALA A 150 3.31 6.90 13.95
CA ALA A 150 2.25 6.04 13.43
C ALA A 150 1.56 5.24 14.55
N ARG A 151 2.32 4.73 15.52
CA ARG A 151 1.77 4.02 16.70
C ARG A 151 0.85 4.90 17.56
N GLU A 152 1.15 6.21 17.65
CA GLU A 152 0.32 7.18 18.39
C GLU A 152 -0.95 7.55 17.61
N ILE A 153 -0.85 7.76 16.30
CA ILE A 153 -1.93 8.27 15.44
C ILE A 153 -2.82 7.15 14.88
N LYS A 154 -2.24 5.94 14.71
CA LYS A 154 -2.90 4.72 14.27
C LYS A 154 -3.51 4.80 12.87
N PRO A 155 -2.71 5.12 11.81
CA PRO A 155 -3.12 4.77 10.46
C PRO A 155 -3.36 3.26 10.37
N THR A 156 -4.18 2.80 9.45
CA THR A 156 -4.38 1.36 9.27
C THR A 156 -3.08 0.65 8.85
N PHE A 157 -2.29 1.31 7.99
CA PHE A 157 -1.01 0.79 7.54
C PHE A 157 0.07 1.88 7.52
N VAL A 158 1.31 1.43 7.74
CA VAL A 158 2.51 2.11 7.24
C VAL A 158 3.00 1.37 5.99
N LYS A 159 3.51 2.10 4.99
CA LYS A 159 3.93 1.54 3.71
C LYS A 159 5.38 1.94 3.43
N THR A 160 6.17 1.00 2.93
CA THR A 160 7.61 1.22 2.71
C THR A 160 7.92 2.25 1.63
N SER A 161 7.26 2.17 0.48
CA SER A 161 7.75 2.85 -0.73
C SER A 161 6.63 3.20 -1.70
N THR A 162 6.88 4.21 -2.55
CA THR A 162 6.03 4.53 -3.70
C THR A 162 6.26 3.58 -4.88
N GLY A 163 7.50 3.08 -5.04
CA GLY A 163 7.98 2.38 -6.23
C GLY A 163 8.56 3.31 -7.31
N PHE A 164 8.58 4.63 -7.07
CA PHE A 164 9.13 5.67 -7.98
C PHE A 164 10.40 6.31 -7.43
N GLY A 165 10.79 5.98 -6.20
CA GLY A 165 12.05 6.43 -5.61
C GLY A 165 13.25 5.62 -6.09
N THR A 166 14.39 5.82 -5.44
CA THR A 166 15.67 5.15 -5.78
C THR A 166 15.73 3.69 -5.33
N GLY A 167 14.78 3.25 -4.49
CA GLY A 167 14.67 1.88 -3.97
C GLY A 167 13.23 1.49 -3.68
N GLY A 168 13.02 0.22 -3.36
CA GLY A 168 11.73 -0.36 -3.00
C GLY A 168 11.75 -1.02 -1.62
N ALA A 169 10.78 -1.92 -1.36
CA ALA A 169 10.72 -2.66 -0.12
C ALA A 169 11.92 -3.58 0.06
N THR A 170 12.45 -3.64 1.28
CA THR A 170 13.43 -4.63 1.72
C THR A 170 12.87 -5.43 2.89
N VAL A 171 13.34 -6.67 3.05
CA VAL A 171 12.97 -7.51 4.21
C VAL A 171 13.34 -6.83 5.53
N ALA A 172 14.50 -6.16 5.56
CA ALA A 172 14.97 -5.44 6.74
C ALA A 172 14.04 -4.27 7.12
N ASP A 173 13.62 -3.45 6.13
CA ASP A 173 12.69 -2.36 6.37
C ASP A 173 11.31 -2.85 6.85
N VAL A 174 10.79 -3.91 6.23
CA VAL A 174 9.50 -4.49 6.65
C VAL A 174 9.57 -5.00 8.08
N ALA A 175 10.62 -5.73 8.44
CA ALA A 175 10.84 -6.22 9.80
C ALA A 175 10.98 -5.06 10.80
N LEU A 176 11.82 -4.05 10.48
CA LEU A 176 11.99 -2.86 11.32
C LEU A 176 10.64 -2.17 11.58
N MET A 177 9.84 -1.95 10.53
CA MET A 177 8.53 -1.30 10.66
C MET A 177 7.58 -2.19 11.47
N PHE A 178 7.50 -3.49 11.18
CA PHE A 178 6.63 -4.44 11.88
C PHE A 178 6.93 -4.50 13.39
N ASP A 179 8.19 -4.55 13.76
CA ASP A 179 8.62 -4.61 15.17
C ASP A 179 8.34 -3.32 15.96
N ASN A 180 8.12 -2.17 15.27
CA ASN A 180 8.06 -0.86 15.92
C ASN A 180 6.72 -0.12 15.79
N VAL A 181 5.80 -0.52 14.91
CA VAL A 181 4.51 0.18 14.75
C VAL A 181 3.43 -0.24 15.76
N GLY A 182 3.66 -1.32 16.53
CA GLY A 182 2.69 -1.86 17.49
C GLY A 182 1.58 -2.67 16.83
N ASP A 183 0.70 -3.23 17.67
CA ASP A 183 -0.29 -4.24 17.24
C ASP A 183 -1.48 -3.68 16.45
N GLU A 184 -1.72 -2.36 16.52
CA GLU A 184 -2.87 -1.71 15.89
C GLU A 184 -2.58 -1.19 14.47
N VAL A 185 -1.32 -1.15 14.06
CA VAL A 185 -0.88 -0.67 12.73
C VAL A 185 -0.23 -1.81 11.96
N GLN A 186 -0.63 -1.98 10.71
CA GLN A 186 -0.08 -3.04 9.86
C GLN A 186 0.99 -2.50 8.91
N VAL A 187 1.79 -3.39 8.33
CA VAL A 187 2.83 -3.02 7.36
C VAL A 187 2.40 -3.42 5.95
N LYS A 188 2.54 -2.48 5.02
CA LYS A 188 2.45 -2.72 3.57
C LYS A 188 3.85 -2.62 2.95
N ALA A 189 4.27 -3.66 2.25
CA ALA A 189 5.48 -3.66 1.43
C ALA A 189 5.13 -3.27 -0.02
N ALA A 190 5.90 -2.38 -0.64
CA ALA A 190 5.69 -1.99 -2.03
C ALA A 190 7.01 -1.55 -2.71
N GLY A 191 7.05 -1.68 -4.03
CA GLY A 191 8.23 -1.35 -4.84
C GLY A 191 9.25 -2.48 -4.92
N GLY A 192 9.57 -2.89 -6.14
CA GLY A 192 10.60 -3.91 -6.41
C GLY A 192 10.18 -5.37 -6.23
N ILE A 193 8.94 -5.65 -5.83
CA ILE A 193 8.44 -7.02 -5.61
C ILE A 193 7.94 -7.57 -6.94
N ARG A 194 8.65 -8.59 -7.51
CA ARG A 194 8.43 -9.06 -8.87
C ARG A 194 8.30 -10.57 -9.03
N ASP A 195 8.57 -11.34 -7.99
CA ASP A 195 8.58 -12.81 -7.97
C ASP A 195 7.98 -13.35 -6.67
N ALA A 196 7.66 -14.65 -6.64
CA ALA A 196 7.05 -15.32 -5.51
C ALA A 196 7.97 -15.35 -4.28
N ASP A 197 9.28 -15.52 -4.45
CA ASP A 197 10.21 -15.58 -3.32
C ASP A 197 10.29 -14.26 -2.58
N THR A 198 10.40 -13.14 -3.32
CA THR A 198 10.37 -11.80 -2.75
C THR A 198 9.04 -11.52 -2.06
N PHE A 199 7.91 -11.87 -2.70
CA PHE A 199 6.57 -11.71 -2.11
C PHE A 199 6.47 -12.47 -0.77
N LEU A 200 6.79 -13.75 -0.75
CA LEU A 200 6.72 -14.58 0.45
C LEU A 200 7.69 -14.10 1.55
N ALA A 201 8.88 -13.61 1.17
CA ALA A 201 9.83 -13.03 2.11
C ALA A 201 9.27 -11.78 2.81
N MET A 202 8.56 -10.89 2.08
CA MET A 202 7.91 -9.72 2.68
C MET A 202 6.79 -10.13 3.66
N VAL A 203 5.98 -11.14 3.31
CA VAL A 203 4.92 -11.65 4.19
C VAL A 203 5.52 -12.25 5.47
N ARG A 204 6.61 -13.04 5.35
CA ARG A 204 7.34 -13.60 6.51
C ARG A 204 7.95 -12.51 7.40
N ALA A 205 8.40 -11.41 6.80
CA ALA A 205 8.94 -10.27 7.55
C ALA A 205 7.87 -9.44 8.29
N GLY A 206 6.57 -9.74 8.11
CA GLY A 206 5.49 -9.08 8.82
C GLY A 206 4.56 -8.24 7.93
N ALA A 207 4.79 -8.15 6.60
CA ALA A 207 3.85 -7.46 5.74
C ALA A 207 2.48 -8.17 5.72
N ARG A 208 1.41 -7.36 5.76
CA ARG A 208 0.02 -7.82 5.67
C ARG A 208 -0.70 -7.22 4.46
N ARG A 209 0.05 -6.48 3.63
CA ARG A 209 -0.38 -5.98 2.33
C ARG A 209 0.85 -5.85 1.42
N ILE A 210 0.68 -6.13 0.13
CA ILE A 210 1.76 -6.08 -0.86
C ILE A 210 1.31 -5.27 -2.07
N GLY A 211 1.97 -4.14 -2.33
CA GLY A 211 1.74 -3.35 -3.54
C GLY A 211 2.71 -3.74 -4.65
N CYS A 212 2.22 -4.27 -5.75
CA CYS A 212 3.04 -4.64 -6.90
C CYS A 212 2.27 -4.58 -8.22
N SER A 213 2.99 -4.36 -9.32
CA SER A 213 2.47 -4.46 -10.69
C SER A 213 2.66 -5.86 -11.29
N ALA A 214 3.51 -6.69 -10.68
CA ALA A 214 3.78 -8.06 -11.09
C ALA A 214 2.86 -9.09 -10.39
N SER A 215 1.65 -8.68 -9.98
CA SER A 215 0.73 -9.49 -9.19
C SER A 215 0.39 -10.84 -9.84
N ILE A 216 0.09 -10.81 -11.13
CA ILE A 216 -0.30 -12.03 -11.89
C ILE A 216 0.85 -13.04 -11.95
N PRO A 217 2.05 -12.70 -12.45
CA PRO A 217 3.15 -13.67 -12.45
C PRO A 217 3.50 -14.20 -11.06
N ILE A 218 3.39 -13.39 -10.00
CA ILE A 218 3.62 -13.83 -8.62
C ILE A 218 2.61 -14.91 -8.22
N ILE A 219 1.32 -14.66 -8.39
CA ILE A 219 0.26 -15.61 -7.99
C ILE A 219 0.28 -16.87 -8.84
N GLU A 220 0.54 -16.77 -10.15
CA GLU A 220 0.66 -17.94 -11.03
C GLU A 220 1.89 -18.80 -10.68
N GLU A 221 2.99 -18.18 -10.30
CA GLU A 221 4.17 -18.91 -9.82
C GLU A 221 3.88 -19.63 -8.51
N ILE A 222 3.21 -18.96 -7.54
CA ILE A 222 2.81 -19.58 -6.28
C ILE A 222 1.85 -20.74 -6.53
N ARG A 223 0.84 -20.57 -7.39
CA ARG A 223 -0.09 -21.63 -7.80
C ARG A 223 0.64 -22.84 -8.34
N SER A 224 1.56 -22.61 -9.28
CA SER A 224 2.34 -23.70 -9.90
C SER A 224 3.20 -24.47 -8.89
N ARG A 225 3.77 -23.77 -7.91
CA ARG A 225 4.54 -24.42 -6.81
C ARG A 225 3.63 -25.27 -5.92
N MET A 226 2.46 -24.75 -5.52
CA MET A 226 1.48 -25.49 -4.72
C MET A 226 0.98 -26.75 -5.44
N GLU A 227 0.67 -26.64 -6.74
CA GLU A 227 0.25 -27.78 -7.57
C GLU A 227 1.35 -28.84 -7.69
N ALA A 228 2.60 -28.43 -7.89
CA ALA A 228 3.75 -29.34 -7.99
C ALA A 228 4.02 -30.10 -6.69
N GLU A 229 3.76 -29.46 -5.54
CA GLU A 229 3.92 -30.05 -4.21
C GLU A 229 2.67 -30.81 -3.75
N GLY A 230 1.54 -30.67 -4.45
CA GLY A 230 0.26 -31.30 -4.10
C GLY A 230 -0.33 -30.77 -2.80
N VAL A 231 -0.18 -29.47 -2.53
CA VAL A 231 -0.66 -28.79 -1.31
C VAL A 231 -1.68 -27.71 -1.63
N ASP A 232 -2.65 -27.51 -0.73
CA ASP A 232 -3.68 -26.46 -0.84
C ASP A 232 -3.30 -25.20 -0.06
N THR A 233 -2.25 -25.23 0.76
CA THR A 233 -1.79 -24.12 1.59
C THR A 233 -0.26 -24.06 1.66
N ILE A 234 0.27 -22.83 1.89
CA ILE A 234 1.68 -22.58 2.18
C ILE A 234 1.82 -22.14 3.64
N GLU A 235 2.79 -22.69 4.34
CA GLU A 235 3.15 -22.28 5.71
C GLU A 235 4.04 -21.01 5.68
N ILE A 236 3.60 -19.94 6.37
CA ILE A 236 4.34 -18.67 6.48
C ILE A 236 4.45 -18.24 7.93
#